data_19f418a175cbc788184227b509e9747a
#
_entry.id   19f418a175cbc788184227b509e9747a
#
_cell.length_a   1.000
_cell.length_b   1.000
_cell.length_c   1.000
_cell.angle_alpha   90.00
_cell.angle_beta   90.00
_cell.angle_gamma   90.00
#
_symmetry.space_group_name_H-M   'P 1'
#
loop_
_entity.id
_entity.type
_entity.pdbx_description
1 polymer ?
#
loop_
_entity_poly.entity_id
_entity_poly.type
_entity_poly.pdbx_seq_one_letter_code
_entity_poly.pdbx_strand_id
1 'polypeptide(L)'
;MSRLHEQYSNQIKDAMMKKFEYSNIMQVPKLEKIVINMGVGEAKENKKVLESAVADLEKIAGQKAVVTRAKKSVANFKLREGMPIGCKVTLRGERMYEFADRLINLALPRVRDFRGVNPNAFDGRGNYALGIKEQIIFPEIEFDKVDKVRGMDIIFVTTAKTDEEARELLTLFNMPFAK
;
A
#
# COMPACT_ATOMS: atom_id res chain seq x y z
N MET A 1 0.06 13.95 -16.04
CA MET A 1 -0.56 13.86 -14.70
C MET A 1 -1.45 12.62 -14.67
N SER A 2 -1.41 11.84 -13.60
CA SER A 2 -2.24 10.63 -13.48
C SER A 2 -3.71 10.98 -13.24
N ARG A 3 -4.60 10.06 -13.61
CA ARG A 3 -6.05 10.24 -13.46
C ARG A 3 -6.46 10.58 -12.01
N LEU A 4 -5.94 9.88 -11.03
CA LEU A 4 -6.27 10.15 -9.63
C LEU A 4 -5.70 11.47 -9.12
N HIS A 5 -4.54 11.89 -9.61
CA HIS A 5 -3.97 13.18 -9.27
C HIS A 5 -4.83 14.34 -9.81
N GLU A 6 -5.29 14.21 -11.04
CA GLU A 6 -6.24 15.17 -11.63
C GLU A 6 -7.57 15.20 -10.86
N GLN A 7 -8.10 14.04 -10.53
CA GLN A 7 -9.32 13.91 -9.73
C GLN A 7 -9.17 14.59 -8.37
N TYR A 8 -8.02 14.40 -7.71
CA TYR A 8 -7.73 15.07 -6.44
C TYR A 8 -7.72 16.59 -6.60
N SER A 9 -7.03 17.09 -7.61
CA SER A 9 -6.89 18.54 -7.83
C SER A 9 -8.20 19.22 -8.21
N ASN A 10 -9.03 18.56 -9.02
CA ASN A 10 -10.24 19.16 -9.61
C ASN A 10 -11.52 18.91 -8.81
N GLN A 11 -11.58 17.84 -8.02
CA GLN A 11 -12.82 17.42 -7.37
C GLN A 11 -12.65 17.16 -5.86
N ILE A 12 -11.65 16.39 -5.47
CA ILE A 12 -11.52 15.90 -4.09
C ILE A 12 -11.19 17.04 -3.13
N LYS A 13 -10.30 17.95 -3.50
CA LYS A 13 -9.96 19.12 -2.69
C LYS A 13 -11.20 19.92 -2.33
N ASP A 14 -12.02 20.25 -3.32
CA ASP A 14 -13.23 21.06 -3.13
C ASP A 14 -14.26 20.33 -2.27
N ALA A 15 -14.44 19.02 -2.49
CA ALA A 15 -15.33 18.20 -1.70
C ALA A 15 -14.90 18.15 -0.22
N MET A 16 -13.62 18.00 0.03
CA MET A 16 -13.06 18.01 1.38
C MET A 16 -13.20 19.38 2.06
N MET A 17 -12.94 20.45 1.31
CA MET A 17 -13.13 21.83 1.80
C MET A 17 -14.58 22.07 2.27
N LYS A 18 -15.55 21.61 1.50
CA LYS A 18 -16.97 21.77 1.83
C LYS A 18 -17.38 20.93 3.04
N LYS A 19 -16.88 19.70 3.14
CA LYS A 19 -17.28 18.78 4.20
C LYS A 19 -16.69 19.14 5.56
N PHE A 20 -15.42 19.50 5.61
CA PHE A 20 -14.69 19.78 6.85
C PHE A 20 -14.51 21.28 7.14
N GLU A 21 -15.02 22.15 6.27
CA GLU A 21 -15.01 23.60 6.45
C GLU A 21 -13.60 24.18 6.77
N TYR A 22 -12.58 23.71 6.02
CA TYR A 22 -11.22 24.22 6.18
C TYR A 22 -11.11 25.69 5.84
N SER A 23 -10.35 26.44 6.65
CA SER A 23 -10.12 27.87 6.43
C SER A 23 -9.13 28.16 5.29
N ASN A 24 -8.26 27.21 4.99
CA ASN A 24 -7.23 27.35 3.95
C ASN A 24 -7.13 26.07 3.14
N ILE A 25 -6.96 26.21 1.82
CA ILE A 25 -6.81 25.08 0.92
C ILE A 25 -5.58 24.20 1.24
N MET A 26 -4.57 24.78 1.87
CA MET A 26 -3.38 24.05 2.29
C MET A 26 -3.64 23.11 3.49
N GLN A 27 -4.76 23.23 4.16
CA GLN A 27 -5.17 22.34 5.26
C GLN A 27 -5.81 21.04 4.75
N VAL A 28 -6.22 21.00 3.47
CA VAL A 28 -6.87 19.82 2.89
C VAL A 28 -5.91 18.65 2.92
N PRO A 29 -6.32 17.48 3.48
CA PRO A 29 -5.50 16.28 3.47
C PRO A 29 -5.16 15.84 2.05
N LYS A 30 -3.97 15.29 1.90
CA LYS A 30 -3.50 14.69 0.64
C LYS A 30 -2.75 13.38 0.92
N LEU A 31 -2.65 12.54 -0.10
CA LEU A 31 -1.77 11.39 -0.03
C LEU A 31 -0.32 11.87 -0.07
N GLU A 32 0.46 11.45 0.92
CA GLU A 32 1.87 11.78 1.02
C GLU A 32 2.73 10.71 0.35
N LYS A 33 2.48 9.44 0.72
CA LYS A 33 3.19 8.28 0.15
C LYS A 33 2.37 7.01 0.34
N ILE A 34 2.70 6.00 -0.44
CA ILE A 34 2.22 4.63 -0.26
C ILE A 34 3.44 3.74 -0.04
N VAL A 35 3.43 2.99 1.05
CA VAL A 35 4.49 2.03 1.38
C VAL A 35 3.94 0.62 1.19
N ILE A 36 4.63 -0.18 0.40
CA ILE A 36 4.32 -1.60 0.20
C ILE A 36 5.42 -2.40 0.86
N ASN A 37 5.05 -3.29 1.79
CA ASN A 37 5.98 -4.14 2.50
C ASN A 37 5.63 -5.61 2.31
N MET A 38 6.64 -6.43 2.05
CA MET A 38 6.53 -7.88 2.06
C MET A 38 7.46 -8.45 3.13
N GLY A 39 6.89 -9.13 4.12
CA GLY A 39 7.66 -9.90 5.08
C GLY A 39 7.97 -11.28 4.51
N VAL A 40 9.26 -11.63 4.40
CA VAL A 40 9.72 -12.90 3.86
C VAL A 40 10.60 -13.59 4.92
N GLY A 41 9.95 -14.21 5.91
CA GLY A 41 10.66 -14.91 6.99
C GLY A 41 11.48 -16.10 6.52
N GLU A 42 11.13 -16.74 5.42
CA GLU A 42 11.85 -17.85 4.81
C GLU A 42 13.20 -17.43 4.21
N ALA A 43 13.41 -16.14 3.99
CA ALA A 43 14.65 -15.61 3.43
C ALA A 43 15.88 -15.92 4.31
N LYS A 44 15.69 -16.13 5.61
CA LYS A 44 16.76 -16.54 6.53
C LYS A 44 17.35 -17.91 6.17
N GLU A 45 16.55 -18.78 5.56
CA GLU A 45 16.96 -20.13 5.16
C GLU A 45 17.31 -20.22 3.66
N ASN A 46 16.59 -19.47 2.83
CA ASN A 46 16.75 -19.51 1.37
C ASN A 46 16.68 -18.10 0.76
N LYS A 47 17.81 -17.62 0.29
CA LYS A 47 17.94 -16.29 -0.36
C LYS A 47 17.14 -16.16 -1.65
N LYS A 48 16.96 -17.26 -2.39
CA LYS A 48 16.21 -17.24 -3.67
C LYS A 48 14.75 -16.85 -3.47
N VAL A 49 14.17 -17.22 -2.33
CA VAL A 49 12.79 -16.83 -1.97
C VAL A 49 12.66 -15.31 -1.88
N LEU A 50 13.65 -14.66 -1.28
CA LEU A 50 13.66 -13.20 -1.18
C LEU A 50 13.85 -12.54 -2.55
N GLU A 51 14.72 -13.07 -3.39
CA GLU A 51 14.93 -12.56 -4.75
C GLU A 51 13.64 -12.62 -5.58
N SER A 52 12.89 -13.70 -5.46
CA SER A 52 11.58 -13.84 -6.11
C SER A 52 10.57 -12.82 -5.56
N ALA A 53 10.53 -12.63 -4.26
CA ALA A 53 9.65 -11.64 -3.62
C ALA A 53 9.99 -10.21 -4.05
N VAL A 54 11.26 -9.87 -4.12
CA VAL A 54 11.74 -8.57 -4.60
C VAL A 54 11.34 -8.34 -6.06
N ALA A 55 11.53 -9.36 -6.92
CA ALA A 55 11.15 -9.27 -8.33
C ALA A 55 9.64 -9.03 -8.50
N ASP A 56 8.81 -9.75 -7.75
CA ASP A 56 7.36 -9.57 -7.78
C ASP A 56 6.96 -8.17 -7.33
N LEU A 57 7.55 -7.70 -6.22
CA LEU A 57 7.26 -6.37 -5.70
C LEU A 57 7.67 -5.25 -6.67
N GLU A 58 8.81 -5.40 -7.33
CA GLU A 58 9.27 -4.43 -8.33
C GLU A 58 8.34 -4.37 -9.55
N LYS A 59 7.78 -5.50 -9.98
CA LYS A 59 6.77 -5.53 -11.04
C LYS A 59 5.48 -4.82 -10.62
N ILE A 60 5.02 -5.06 -9.41
CA ILE A 60 3.79 -4.45 -8.88
C ILE A 60 3.95 -2.94 -8.73
N ALA A 61 5.05 -2.51 -8.15
CA ALA A 61 5.29 -1.10 -7.84
C ALA A 61 5.81 -0.28 -9.02
N GLY A 62 6.48 -0.92 -9.98
CA GLY A 62 7.16 -0.23 -11.07
C GLY A 62 8.40 0.54 -10.62
N GLN A 63 8.93 0.23 -9.45
CA GLN A 63 10.08 0.89 -8.85
C GLN A 63 10.95 -0.13 -8.12
N LYS A 64 12.25 0.12 -8.03
CA LYS A 64 13.18 -0.76 -7.34
C LYS A 64 12.84 -0.87 -5.86
N ALA A 65 12.79 -2.11 -5.36
CA ALA A 65 12.52 -2.39 -3.95
C ALA A 65 13.80 -2.36 -3.11
N VAL A 66 13.63 -2.04 -1.82
CA VAL A 66 14.70 -2.08 -0.82
C VAL A 66 14.56 -3.35 0.00
N VAL A 67 15.64 -4.09 0.16
CA VAL A 67 15.69 -5.25 1.05
C VAL A 67 15.74 -4.78 2.50
N THR A 68 14.82 -5.27 3.32
CA THR A 68 14.80 -4.97 4.75
C THR A 68 15.57 -6.02 5.52
N ARG A 69 16.31 -5.58 6.53
CA ARG A 69 17.19 -6.44 7.33
C ARG A 69 16.80 -6.42 8.81
N ALA A 70 17.07 -7.52 9.50
CA ALA A 70 16.81 -7.61 10.93
C ALA A 70 17.64 -6.60 11.70
N LYS A 71 16.99 -5.89 12.62
CA LYS A 71 17.65 -4.91 13.50
C LYS A 71 18.27 -5.56 14.74
N LYS A 72 17.75 -6.70 15.17
CA LYS A 72 18.17 -7.42 16.36
C LYS A 72 18.19 -8.92 16.10
N SER A 73 19.09 -9.62 16.79
CA SER A 73 19.11 -11.08 16.79
C SER A 73 18.04 -11.62 17.72
N VAL A 74 17.28 -12.62 17.27
CA VAL A 74 16.25 -13.30 18.05
C VAL A 74 16.43 -14.82 17.90
N ALA A 75 16.88 -15.48 18.96
CA ALA A 75 17.22 -16.91 18.94
C ALA A 75 16.01 -17.80 18.61
N ASN A 76 14.83 -17.50 19.14
CA ASN A 76 13.60 -18.27 18.91
C ASN A 76 13.20 -18.32 17.45
N PHE A 77 13.50 -17.28 16.68
CA PHE A 77 13.23 -17.20 15.24
C PHE A 77 14.44 -17.60 14.38
N LYS A 78 15.52 -18.04 14.99
CA LYS A 78 16.80 -18.34 14.31
C LYS A 78 17.28 -17.17 13.47
N LEU A 79 17.12 -15.95 13.99
CA LEU A 79 17.38 -14.71 13.32
C LEU A 79 18.61 -14.03 13.89
N ARG A 80 19.51 -13.56 13.02
CA ARG A 80 20.70 -12.75 13.40
C ARG A 80 20.54 -11.35 12.84
N GLU A 81 21.09 -10.37 13.56
CA GLU A 81 21.16 -8.99 13.12
C GLU A 81 21.79 -8.89 11.71
N GLY A 82 21.17 -8.08 10.84
CA GLY A 82 21.61 -7.90 9.48
C GLY A 82 21.12 -8.92 8.46
N MET A 83 20.43 -9.98 8.89
CA MET A 83 19.85 -10.95 7.95
C MET A 83 18.71 -10.32 7.15
N PRO A 84 18.66 -10.54 5.80
CA PRO A 84 17.54 -10.07 4.99
C PRO A 84 16.26 -10.83 5.36
N ILE A 85 15.19 -10.11 5.66
CA ILE A 85 13.92 -10.68 6.13
C ILE A 85 12.70 -10.21 5.35
N GLY A 86 12.86 -9.31 4.42
CA GLY A 86 11.77 -8.79 3.63
C GLY A 86 12.21 -7.76 2.62
N CYS A 87 11.22 -7.13 2.00
CA CYS A 87 11.45 -6.05 1.06
C CYS A 87 10.32 -5.02 1.17
N LYS A 88 10.63 -3.79 0.80
CA LYS A 88 9.65 -2.71 0.79
C LYS A 88 9.91 -1.75 -0.37
N VAL A 89 8.87 -1.02 -0.73
CA VAL A 89 8.98 0.08 -1.68
C VAL A 89 8.14 1.26 -1.17
N THR A 90 8.63 2.47 -1.36
CA THR A 90 7.91 3.70 -1.02
C THR A 90 7.61 4.45 -2.30
N LEU A 91 6.33 4.67 -2.58
CA LEU A 91 5.85 5.36 -3.76
C LEU A 91 5.38 6.77 -3.42
N ARG A 92 5.82 7.76 -4.21
CA ARG A 92 5.43 9.17 -4.08
C ARG A 92 5.11 9.76 -5.45
N GLY A 93 4.39 10.87 -5.44
CA GLY A 93 4.06 11.61 -6.68
C GLY A 93 3.21 10.81 -7.64
N GLU A 94 3.50 10.91 -8.93
CA GLU A 94 2.70 10.25 -9.97
C GLU A 94 2.66 8.74 -9.84
N ARG A 95 3.77 8.10 -9.49
CA ARG A 95 3.83 6.65 -9.29
C ARG A 95 2.91 6.18 -8.17
N MET A 96 2.80 6.97 -7.11
CA MET A 96 1.88 6.71 -6.00
C MET A 96 0.42 6.73 -6.47
N TYR A 97 0.03 7.75 -7.22
CA TYR A 97 -1.33 7.86 -7.75
C TYR A 97 -1.66 6.78 -8.77
N GLU A 98 -0.74 6.45 -9.65
CA GLU A 98 -0.92 5.35 -10.61
C GLU A 98 -1.06 4.01 -9.92
N PHE A 99 -0.25 3.75 -8.91
CA PHE A 99 -0.38 2.52 -8.11
C PHE A 99 -1.72 2.47 -7.36
N ALA A 100 -2.14 3.56 -6.74
CA ALA A 100 -3.43 3.64 -6.04
C ALA A 100 -4.60 3.37 -6.99
N ASP A 101 -4.55 3.92 -8.20
CA ASP A 101 -5.57 3.69 -9.23
C ASP A 101 -5.65 2.20 -9.61
N ARG A 102 -4.50 1.58 -9.91
CA ARG A 102 -4.46 0.15 -10.25
C ARG A 102 -4.93 -0.73 -9.09
N LEU A 103 -4.53 -0.43 -7.88
CA LEU A 103 -4.96 -1.18 -6.70
C LEU A 103 -6.48 -1.12 -6.52
N ILE A 104 -7.04 0.08 -6.51
CA ILE A 104 -8.47 0.29 -6.23
C ILE A 104 -9.35 -0.27 -7.35
N ASN A 105 -9.00 -0.03 -8.59
CA ASN A 105 -9.86 -0.32 -9.74
C ASN A 105 -9.59 -1.66 -10.43
N LEU A 106 -8.38 -2.20 -10.34
CA LEU A 106 -8.01 -3.44 -11.00
C LEU A 106 -7.68 -4.59 -10.05
N ALA A 107 -6.88 -4.34 -9.02
CA ALA A 107 -6.41 -5.40 -8.14
C ALA A 107 -7.44 -5.82 -7.08
N LEU A 108 -8.01 -4.88 -6.35
CA LEU A 108 -8.98 -5.20 -5.30
C LEU A 108 -10.22 -5.96 -5.79
N PRO A 109 -10.82 -5.63 -6.95
CA PRO A 109 -11.93 -6.42 -7.48
C PRO A 109 -11.58 -7.87 -7.81
N ARG A 110 -10.30 -8.20 -7.96
CA ARG A 110 -9.82 -9.56 -8.23
C ARG A 110 -9.54 -10.39 -6.98
N VAL A 111 -9.67 -9.81 -5.81
CA VAL A 111 -9.54 -10.53 -4.54
C VAL A 111 -10.68 -11.53 -4.40
N ARG A 112 -10.34 -12.78 -4.04
CA ARG A 112 -11.34 -13.84 -3.83
C ARG A 112 -12.31 -13.45 -2.70
N ASP A 113 -13.62 -13.59 -2.95
CA ASP A 113 -14.69 -13.26 -2.00
C ASP A 113 -14.60 -11.82 -1.47
N PHE A 114 -14.24 -10.89 -2.33
CA PHE A 114 -14.07 -9.50 -1.96
C PHE A 114 -15.40 -8.85 -1.57
N ARG A 115 -15.47 -8.35 -0.32
CA ARG A 115 -16.65 -7.68 0.25
C ARG A 115 -16.37 -6.25 0.68
N GLY A 116 -15.24 -5.72 0.32
CA GLY A 116 -14.75 -4.42 0.74
C GLY A 116 -13.54 -4.54 1.66
N VAL A 117 -12.85 -3.42 1.84
CA VAL A 117 -11.68 -3.33 2.73
C VAL A 117 -12.13 -2.87 4.12
N ASN A 118 -11.35 -3.20 5.14
CA ASN A 118 -11.68 -2.85 6.53
C ASN A 118 -11.76 -1.32 6.69
N PRO A 119 -12.91 -0.76 7.09
CA PRO A 119 -13.05 0.68 7.28
C PRO A 119 -12.39 1.22 8.55
N ASN A 120 -11.92 0.35 9.44
CA ASN A 120 -11.38 0.70 10.75
C ASN A 120 -9.86 0.49 10.88
N ALA A 121 -9.17 0.23 9.80
CA ALA A 121 -7.73 -0.05 9.81
C ALA A 121 -6.87 1.22 9.78
N PHE A 122 -7.25 2.23 10.54
CA PHE A 122 -6.53 3.49 10.71
C PHE A 122 -5.72 3.50 12.02
N ASP A 123 -4.62 4.24 12.03
CA ASP A 123 -3.68 4.30 13.15
C ASP A 123 -4.00 5.38 14.21
N GLY A 124 -5.07 6.13 14.06
CA GLY A 124 -5.43 7.28 14.90
C GLY A 124 -4.87 8.62 14.40
N ARG A 125 -4.02 8.61 13.38
CA ARG A 125 -3.34 9.79 12.82
C ARG A 125 -3.58 9.99 11.33
N GLY A 126 -4.58 9.32 10.78
CA GLY A 126 -4.95 9.45 9.38
C GLY A 126 -4.17 8.57 8.41
N ASN A 127 -3.48 7.53 8.88
CA ASN A 127 -2.83 6.57 8.03
C ASN A 127 -3.64 5.27 7.97
N TYR A 128 -3.68 4.64 6.81
CA TYR A 128 -4.48 3.44 6.58
C TYR A 128 -3.61 2.26 6.17
N ALA A 129 -3.85 1.10 6.76
CA ALA A 129 -3.14 -0.14 6.45
C ALA A 129 -4.07 -1.16 5.83
N LEU A 130 -3.65 -1.73 4.70
CA LEU A 130 -4.38 -2.75 3.96
C LEU A 130 -3.52 -4.00 3.81
N GLY A 131 -4.01 -5.13 4.30
CA GLY A 131 -3.37 -6.44 4.10
C GLY A 131 -3.89 -7.12 2.86
N ILE A 132 -2.98 -7.52 1.96
CA ILE A 132 -3.27 -8.33 0.78
C ILE A 132 -2.70 -9.72 1.01
N LYS A 133 -3.52 -10.75 0.84
CA LYS A 133 -3.10 -12.15 1.08
C LYS A 133 -2.34 -12.76 -0.09
N GLU A 134 -2.60 -12.30 -1.31
CA GLU A 134 -2.08 -12.89 -2.53
C GLU A 134 -1.58 -11.82 -3.50
N GLN A 135 -0.32 -11.90 -3.93
CA GLN A 135 0.23 -10.97 -4.93
C GLN A 135 -0.37 -11.18 -6.33
N ILE A 136 -1.01 -12.31 -6.58
CA ILE A 136 -1.56 -12.66 -7.89
C ILE A 136 -2.77 -11.80 -8.31
N ILE A 137 -3.33 -11.00 -7.39
CA ILE A 137 -4.41 -10.07 -7.73
C ILE A 137 -3.96 -8.93 -8.64
N PHE A 138 -2.65 -8.65 -8.67
CA PHE A 138 -2.10 -7.60 -9.53
C PHE A 138 -1.93 -8.12 -10.96
N PRO A 139 -2.41 -7.37 -11.98
CA PRO A 139 -2.32 -7.81 -13.37
C PRO A 139 -0.88 -7.92 -13.90
N GLU A 140 0.08 -7.26 -13.25
CA GLU A 140 1.50 -7.32 -13.59
C GLU A 140 2.14 -8.67 -13.22
N ILE A 141 1.51 -9.44 -12.36
CA ILE A 141 1.99 -10.76 -11.91
C ILE A 141 1.35 -11.86 -12.76
N GLU A 142 2.18 -12.63 -13.43
CA GLU A 142 1.74 -13.80 -14.18
C GLU A 142 1.64 -15.02 -13.25
N PHE A 143 0.45 -15.58 -13.12
CA PHE A 143 0.17 -16.72 -12.24
C PHE A 143 1.13 -17.91 -12.50
N ASP A 144 1.42 -18.20 -13.76
CA ASP A 144 2.25 -19.35 -14.15
C ASP A 144 3.72 -19.20 -13.75
N LYS A 145 4.17 -17.96 -13.50
CA LYS A 145 5.56 -17.66 -13.11
C LYS A 145 5.74 -17.46 -11.61
N VAL A 146 4.67 -17.57 -10.84
CA VAL A 146 4.72 -17.43 -9.39
C VAL A 146 5.20 -18.73 -8.75
N ASP A 147 6.30 -18.67 -8.01
CA ASP A 147 6.85 -19.80 -7.26
C ASP A 147 6.05 -20.08 -5.99
N LYS A 148 5.59 -19.03 -5.32
CA LYS A 148 4.81 -19.12 -4.10
C LYS A 148 3.90 -17.91 -3.94
N VAL A 149 2.68 -18.14 -3.44
CA VAL A 149 1.75 -17.07 -3.07
C VAL A 149 2.27 -16.36 -1.82
N ARG A 150 2.40 -15.04 -1.91
CA ARG A 150 2.87 -14.18 -0.82
C ARG A 150 1.91 -13.04 -0.59
N GLY A 151 1.70 -12.73 0.68
CA GLY A 151 0.95 -11.54 1.06
C GLY A 151 1.84 -10.31 1.15
N MET A 152 1.20 -9.15 1.27
CA MET A 152 1.87 -7.87 1.46
C MET A 152 1.00 -6.92 2.26
N ASP A 153 1.63 -5.92 2.86
CA ASP A 153 0.95 -4.83 3.53
C ASP A 153 1.12 -3.56 2.70
N ILE A 154 0.02 -2.86 2.48
CA ILE A 154 0.00 -1.61 1.74
C ILE A 154 -0.46 -0.52 2.71
N ILE A 155 0.38 0.48 2.93
CA ILE A 155 0.13 1.56 3.88
C ILE A 155 -0.03 2.86 3.12
N PHE A 156 -1.20 3.49 3.28
CA PHE A 156 -1.49 4.82 2.75
C PHE A 156 -1.18 5.85 3.82
N VAL A 157 -0.13 6.63 3.60
CA VAL A 157 0.26 7.71 4.48
C VAL A 157 -0.32 9.01 3.93
N THR A 158 -1.13 9.67 4.76
CA THR A 158 -1.79 10.94 4.40
C THR A 158 -1.32 12.07 5.31
N THR A 159 -1.65 13.29 4.94
CA THR A 159 -1.40 14.47 5.77
C THR A 159 -2.60 14.78 6.68
N ALA A 160 -3.63 13.94 6.72
CA ALA A 160 -4.78 14.10 7.58
C ALA A 160 -4.39 14.05 9.06
N LYS A 161 -5.03 14.88 9.88
CA LYS A 161 -4.81 14.90 11.32
C LYS A 161 -5.64 13.87 12.06
N THR A 162 -6.79 13.50 11.50
CA THR A 162 -7.73 12.55 12.08
C THR A 162 -8.07 11.43 11.13
N ASP A 163 -8.53 10.29 11.67
CA ASP A 163 -8.94 9.14 10.87
C ASP A 163 -10.18 9.43 10.03
N GLU A 164 -11.08 10.28 10.51
CA GLU A 164 -12.29 10.68 9.78
C GLU A 164 -11.94 11.42 8.49
N GLU A 165 -11.00 12.37 8.57
CA GLU A 165 -10.51 13.09 7.39
C GLU A 165 -9.85 12.15 6.39
N ALA A 166 -9.03 11.22 6.86
CA ALA A 166 -8.36 10.24 6.01
C ALA A 166 -9.36 9.27 5.37
N ARG A 167 -10.35 8.82 6.12
CA ARG A 167 -11.41 7.92 5.61
C ARG A 167 -12.19 8.60 4.49
N GLU A 168 -12.57 9.84 4.66
CA GLU A 168 -13.25 10.60 3.62
C GLU A 168 -12.38 10.81 2.39
N LEU A 169 -11.11 11.15 2.59
CA LEU A 169 -10.15 11.28 1.49
C LEU A 169 -10.06 10.00 0.66
N LEU A 170 -9.89 8.86 1.31
CA LEU A 170 -9.81 7.57 0.63
C LEU A 170 -11.15 7.17 -0.02
N THR A 171 -12.27 7.49 0.60
CA THR A 171 -13.61 7.27 0.03
C THR A 171 -13.78 8.05 -1.27
N LEU A 172 -13.31 9.29 -1.32
CA LEU A 172 -13.36 10.12 -2.52
C LEU A 172 -12.44 9.60 -3.64
N PHE A 173 -11.39 8.86 -3.29
CA PHE A 173 -10.59 8.11 -4.26
C PHE A 173 -11.24 6.79 -4.70
N ASN A 174 -12.47 6.51 -4.25
CA ASN A 174 -13.22 5.29 -4.53
C ASN A 174 -12.66 4.04 -3.84
N MET A 175 -12.01 4.19 -2.70
CA MET A 175 -11.60 3.04 -1.89
C MET A 175 -12.85 2.24 -1.48
N PRO A 176 -12.94 0.93 -1.79
CA PRO A 176 -14.13 0.15 -1.54
C PRO A 176 -14.20 -0.35 -0.10
N PHE A 177 -14.51 0.54 0.83
CA PHE A 177 -14.71 0.17 2.23
C PHE A 177 -15.93 -0.74 2.42
N ALA A 178 -15.81 -1.73 3.27
CA ALA A 178 -16.92 -2.59 3.66
C ALA A 178 -18.00 -1.78 4.42
N LYS A 179 -19.28 -2.11 4.20
CA LYS A 179 -20.41 -1.47 4.87
C LYS A 179 -20.67 -2.12 6.23
#